data_74e5025eb9573cc80d8ee910f093a0b5
#
_entry.id   74e5025eb9573cc80d8ee910f093a0b5
#
_cell.length_a   1.000
_cell.length_b   1.000
_cell.length_c   1.000
_cell.angle_alpha   90.00
_cell.angle_beta   90.00
_cell.angle_gamma   90.00
#
_symmetry.space_group_name_H-M   'P 1'
#
loop_
_entity.id
_entity.type
_entity.pdbx_description
1 polymer ?
#
loop_
_entity_poly.entity_id
_entity_poly.type
_entity_poly.pdbx_seq_one_letter_code
_entity_poly.pdbx_strand_id
1 'polypeptide(L)'
;MYTGLYNRKRKGRKSSFVDPGELLEDGILELGLEERLGGDDLLMAYVTELMNRNRVYNLTSVRKPTDIITRHILDSLSILDYLHGDRILDIGTGAGLPGIPLAIACPEREFVLLDSSSKKLRFVQQTLGILKLDNVTLKNSRVDEYRADSPFDTIVCRAFSDLPDFYRFAARLCNTGGRMLAMKGVYPMTEVESLEDKSVISDVISLKVPGLDAERHLVIMQPPVNGSDLERAE
;
A
#
# COMPACT_ATOMS: atom_id res chain seq x y z
N MET A 1 -17.24 4.17 35.37
CA MET A 1 -16.59 5.41 35.87
C MET A 1 -15.09 5.23 35.76
N TYR A 2 -14.53 5.60 34.60
CA TYR A 2 -13.10 5.92 34.45
C TYR A 2 -13.01 6.85 33.22
N THR A 3 -13.34 8.10 33.45
CA THR A 3 -13.01 9.25 32.62
C THR A 3 -11.85 9.95 33.32
N GLY A 4 -10.75 10.12 32.64
CA GLY A 4 -9.76 11.06 33.16
C GLY A 4 -8.35 10.88 32.60
N LEU A 5 -7.94 11.91 31.85
CA LEU A 5 -6.57 12.39 31.77
C LEU A 5 -5.65 11.83 30.66
N TYR A 6 -5.89 12.29 29.43
CA TYR A 6 -4.78 12.49 28.50
C TYR A 6 -4.70 14.00 28.13
N ASN A 7 -4.26 14.79 29.08
CA ASN A 7 -3.94 16.20 28.85
C ASN A 7 -2.48 16.42 29.29
N ARG A 8 -1.51 15.81 28.58
CA ARG A 8 -0.11 16.16 28.70
C ARG A 8 0.19 17.35 27.79
N LYS A 9 0.17 18.56 28.34
CA LYS A 9 0.81 19.73 27.74
C LYS A 9 2.30 19.42 27.53
N ARG A 10 2.70 19.11 26.28
CA ARG A 10 4.11 19.04 25.90
C ARG A 10 4.72 20.44 25.95
N LYS A 11 5.50 20.72 26.99
CA LYS A 11 6.40 21.89 27.04
C LYS A 11 7.59 21.61 26.13
N GLY A 12 7.88 22.59 25.26
CA GLY A 12 8.87 22.55 24.21
C GLY A 12 10.24 21.98 24.59
N ARG A 13 10.70 21.07 23.77
CA ARG A 13 12.10 20.73 23.58
C ARG A 13 12.39 20.86 22.08
N LYS A 14 13.13 21.88 21.68
CA LYS A 14 13.78 21.96 20.38
C LYS A 14 14.92 20.93 20.39
N SER A 15 14.61 19.68 20.11
CA SER A 15 15.58 18.70 19.65
C SER A 15 15.42 18.58 18.14
N SER A 16 16.49 18.77 17.38
CA SER A 16 16.49 18.55 15.93
C SER A 16 16.44 17.07 15.55
N PHE A 17 16.25 16.20 16.53
CA PHE A 17 16.10 14.76 16.34
C PHE A 17 14.63 14.39 16.54
N VAL A 18 14.00 13.98 15.43
CA VAL A 18 12.63 13.43 15.46
C VAL A 18 12.76 11.93 15.76
N ASP A 19 12.15 11.49 16.85
CA ASP A 19 12.08 10.06 17.17
C ASP A 19 11.22 9.33 16.11
N PRO A 20 11.74 8.25 15.49
CA PRO A 20 11.00 7.53 14.46
C PRO A 20 9.67 6.91 14.97
N GLY A 21 9.64 6.41 16.21
CA GLY A 21 8.42 5.87 16.81
C GLY A 21 7.37 6.95 17.01
N GLU A 22 7.75 8.09 17.63
CA GLU A 22 6.83 9.24 17.79
C GLU A 22 6.30 9.75 16.44
N LEU A 23 7.14 9.75 15.39
CA LEU A 23 6.72 10.16 14.04
C LEU A 23 5.68 9.21 13.45
N LEU A 24 5.84 7.90 13.68
CA LEU A 24 4.89 6.90 13.19
C LEU A 24 3.56 7.00 13.96
N GLU A 25 3.59 7.09 15.28
CA GLU A 25 2.41 7.28 16.12
C GLU A 25 1.61 8.54 15.73
N ASP A 26 2.30 9.68 15.61
CA ASP A 26 1.67 10.95 15.20
C ASP A 26 1.06 10.84 13.79
N GLY A 27 1.74 10.13 12.87
CA GLY A 27 1.25 9.90 11.52
C GLY A 27 0.03 8.98 11.45
N ILE A 28 0.00 7.92 12.26
CA ILE A 28 -1.16 7.02 12.39
C ILE A 28 -2.37 7.79 12.93
N LEU A 29 -2.16 8.64 13.94
CA LEU A 29 -3.18 9.51 14.50
C LEU A 29 -3.71 10.51 13.47
N GLU A 30 -2.83 11.15 12.69
CA GLU A 30 -3.25 12.11 11.63
C GLU A 30 -4.05 11.42 10.52
N LEU A 31 -3.79 10.14 10.24
CA LEU A 31 -4.55 9.31 9.30
C LEU A 31 -5.86 8.77 9.91
N GLY A 32 -6.08 8.88 11.22
CA GLY A 32 -7.26 8.34 11.93
C GLY A 32 -7.29 6.81 11.99
N LEU A 33 -6.12 6.17 12.10
CA LEU A 33 -5.98 4.71 12.00
C LEU A 33 -5.66 4.00 13.34
N GLU A 34 -5.69 4.72 14.48
CA GLU A 34 -5.28 4.20 15.79
C GLU A 34 -6.08 2.97 16.23
N GLU A 35 -7.40 3.00 16.03
CA GLU A 35 -8.27 1.89 16.42
C GLU A 35 -8.07 0.65 15.53
N ARG A 36 -7.67 0.84 14.27
CA ARG A 36 -7.48 -0.24 13.30
C ARG A 36 -6.15 -0.96 13.47
N LEU A 37 -5.09 -0.23 13.82
CA LEU A 37 -3.74 -0.78 13.94
C LEU A 37 -3.48 -1.43 15.30
N GLY A 38 -4.21 -1.04 16.36
CA GLY A 38 -4.00 -1.55 17.71
C GLY A 38 -2.62 -1.26 18.30
N GLY A 39 -1.79 -0.50 17.58
CA GLY A 39 -0.41 -0.15 17.92
C GLY A 39 0.48 -0.11 16.68
N ASP A 40 1.72 0.36 16.84
CA ASP A 40 2.70 0.56 15.78
C ASP A 40 3.87 -0.46 15.79
N ASP A 41 3.90 -1.35 16.77
CA ASP A 41 5.01 -2.29 17.01
C ASP A 41 5.40 -3.10 15.77
N LEU A 42 4.42 -3.66 15.05
CA LEU A 42 4.67 -4.47 13.84
C LEU A 42 5.19 -3.60 12.68
N LEU A 43 4.69 -2.37 12.56
CA LEU A 43 5.17 -1.43 11.55
C LEU A 43 6.60 -0.99 11.84
N MET A 44 6.93 -0.71 13.12
CA MET A 44 8.30 -0.39 13.53
C MET A 44 9.25 -1.57 13.38
N ALA A 45 8.80 -2.79 13.65
CA ALA A 45 9.58 -4.00 13.38
C ALA A 45 9.86 -4.16 11.89
N TYR A 46 8.87 -3.88 11.02
CA TYR A 46 9.06 -3.87 9.57
C TYR A 46 10.05 -2.80 9.11
N VAL A 47 9.95 -1.57 9.62
CA VAL A 47 10.92 -0.49 9.34
C VAL A 47 12.34 -0.94 9.71
N THR A 48 12.51 -1.57 10.87
CA THR A 48 13.80 -2.07 11.35
C THR A 48 14.38 -3.13 10.41
N GLU A 49 13.57 -4.12 10.00
CA GLU A 49 14.00 -5.14 9.05
C GLU A 49 14.35 -4.55 7.67
N LEU A 50 13.55 -3.60 7.18
CA LEU A 50 13.82 -2.91 5.93
C LEU A 50 15.16 -2.17 5.98
N MET A 51 15.46 -1.45 7.05
CA MET A 51 16.73 -0.74 7.24
C MET A 51 17.91 -1.69 7.31
N ASN A 52 17.81 -2.75 8.12
CA ASN A 52 18.88 -3.72 8.34
C ASN A 52 19.27 -4.43 7.03
N ARG A 53 18.27 -4.79 6.22
CA ARG A 53 18.48 -5.57 5.00
C ARG A 53 18.72 -4.73 3.76
N ASN A 54 18.37 -3.43 3.78
CA ASN A 54 18.50 -2.55 2.62
C ASN A 54 19.93 -2.47 2.08
N ARG A 55 20.95 -2.58 2.96
CA ARG A 55 22.37 -2.58 2.55
C ARG A 55 22.74 -3.75 1.65
N VAL A 56 22.09 -4.92 1.83
CA VAL A 56 22.38 -6.17 1.11
C VAL A 56 21.49 -6.31 -0.12
N TYR A 57 20.21 -5.97 0.02
CA TYR A 57 19.20 -6.26 -0.99
C TYR A 57 18.94 -5.09 -1.95
N ASN A 58 19.35 -3.84 -1.60
CA ASN A 58 19.01 -2.62 -2.34
C ASN A 58 17.48 -2.48 -2.57
N LEU A 59 16.75 -2.57 -1.47
CA LEU A 59 15.28 -2.60 -1.46
C LEU A 59 14.66 -1.25 -1.78
N THR A 60 15.31 -0.18 -1.31
CA THR A 60 14.89 1.21 -1.50
C THR A 60 16.09 2.15 -1.51
N SER A 61 15.96 3.28 -2.21
CA SER A 61 16.92 4.38 -2.16
C SER A 61 16.84 5.20 -0.87
N VAL A 62 15.73 5.10 -0.13
CA VAL A 62 15.51 5.80 1.14
C VAL A 62 16.33 5.15 2.24
N ARG A 63 17.05 5.97 3.02
CA ARG A 63 18.03 5.48 4.01
C ARG A 63 17.73 5.91 5.44
N LYS A 64 17.07 7.07 5.63
CA LYS A 64 16.76 7.58 6.97
C LYS A 64 15.50 6.94 7.51
N PRO A 65 15.44 6.55 8.80
CA PRO A 65 14.26 5.96 9.41
C PRO A 65 13.01 6.83 9.25
N THR A 66 13.12 8.12 9.49
CA THR A 66 12.01 9.09 9.34
C THR A 66 11.49 9.16 7.92
N ASP A 67 12.38 9.13 6.92
CA ASP A 67 11.97 9.13 5.51
C ASP A 67 11.33 7.78 5.10
N ILE A 68 11.76 6.66 5.69
CA ILE A 68 11.11 5.36 5.48
C ILE A 68 9.68 5.38 6.04
N ILE A 69 9.50 5.95 7.23
CA ILE A 69 8.18 6.08 7.84
C ILE A 69 7.26 6.92 6.96
N THR A 70 7.68 8.13 6.58
CA THR A 70 6.81 9.02 5.81
C THR A 70 6.59 8.54 4.37
N ARG A 71 7.68 8.19 3.64
CA ARG A 71 7.64 7.86 2.20
C ARG A 71 7.23 6.43 1.90
N HIS A 72 7.23 5.54 2.90
CA HIS A 72 6.90 4.13 2.68
C HIS A 72 5.75 3.68 3.57
N ILE A 73 5.83 3.86 4.90
CA ILE A 73 4.81 3.33 5.79
C ILE A 73 3.53 4.16 5.72
N LEU A 74 3.60 5.45 6.04
CA LEU A 74 2.43 6.34 6.04
C LEU A 74 1.88 6.54 4.61
N ASP A 75 2.76 6.61 3.60
CA ASP A 75 2.38 6.59 2.19
C ASP A 75 1.55 5.34 1.83
N SER A 76 1.97 4.14 2.27
CA SER A 76 1.21 2.91 2.08
C SER A 76 -0.12 2.90 2.83
N LEU A 77 -0.15 3.36 4.08
CA LEU A 77 -1.35 3.41 4.90
C LEU A 77 -2.37 4.44 4.42
N SER A 78 -1.94 5.49 3.70
CA SER A 78 -2.83 6.55 3.18
C SER A 78 -3.90 6.05 2.22
N ILE A 79 -3.76 4.84 1.68
CA ILE A 79 -4.74 4.24 0.77
C ILE A 79 -5.65 3.19 1.44
N LEU A 80 -5.53 3.01 2.76
CA LEU A 80 -6.21 1.94 3.49
C LEU A 80 -7.73 1.98 3.34
N ASP A 81 -8.34 3.18 3.37
CA ASP A 81 -9.78 3.37 3.24
C ASP A 81 -10.32 3.12 1.83
N TYR A 82 -9.44 3.03 0.84
CA TYR A 82 -9.82 2.76 -0.55
C TYR A 82 -9.80 1.26 -0.90
N LEU A 83 -9.27 0.42 0.00
CA LEU A 83 -9.33 -1.04 -0.18
C LEU A 83 -10.79 -1.52 -0.13
N HIS A 84 -11.13 -2.41 -1.05
CA HIS A 84 -12.44 -3.04 -1.18
C HIS A 84 -12.30 -4.56 -1.09
N GLY A 85 -13.26 -5.22 -0.43
CA GLY A 85 -13.30 -6.67 -0.30
C GLY A 85 -12.16 -7.26 0.53
N ASP A 86 -12.01 -8.56 0.46
CA ASP A 86 -11.15 -9.31 1.37
C ASP A 86 -9.86 -9.81 0.71
N ARG A 87 -9.81 -9.86 -0.61
CA ARG A 87 -8.70 -10.44 -1.37
C ARG A 87 -7.94 -9.37 -2.16
N ILE A 88 -6.72 -9.08 -1.72
CA ILE A 88 -5.91 -7.96 -2.20
C ILE A 88 -4.65 -8.47 -2.94
N LEU A 89 -4.37 -7.92 -4.12
CA LEU A 89 -3.14 -8.18 -4.86
C LEU A 89 -2.27 -6.92 -4.90
N ASP A 90 -1.00 -7.04 -4.49
CA ASP A 90 0.01 -6.00 -4.66
C ASP A 90 0.95 -6.38 -5.81
N ILE A 91 0.85 -5.65 -6.93
CA ILE A 91 1.64 -5.91 -8.15
C ILE A 91 2.94 -5.11 -8.10
N GLY A 92 4.05 -5.84 -8.21
CA GLY A 92 5.38 -5.24 -8.13
C GLY A 92 5.73 -4.80 -6.71
N THR A 93 5.36 -5.61 -5.74
CA THR A 93 5.47 -5.32 -4.31
C THR A 93 6.87 -4.90 -3.84
N GLY A 94 7.91 -5.29 -4.56
CA GLY A 94 9.28 -4.93 -4.23
C GLY A 94 9.72 -5.39 -2.86
N ALA A 95 9.91 -4.45 -1.96
CA ALA A 95 10.21 -4.72 -0.55
C ALA A 95 8.97 -5.09 0.29
N GLY A 96 7.82 -5.30 -0.32
CA GLY A 96 6.55 -5.52 0.37
C GLY A 96 5.75 -4.23 0.55
N LEU A 97 5.87 -3.28 -0.38
CA LEU A 97 5.26 -1.96 -0.28
C LEU A 97 4.34 -1.67 -1.48
N PRO A 98 3.06 -1.38 -1.27
CA PRO A 98 2.40 -1.09 0.00
C PRO A 98 1.89 -2.32 0.76
N GLY A 99 2.03 -3.54 0.24
CA GLY A 99 1.35 -4.74 0.72
C GLY A 99 1.58 -5.10 2.19
N ILE A 100 2.82 -5.07 2.72
CA ILE A 100 3.08 -5.40 4.14
C ILE A 100 2.43 -4.41 5.11
N PRO A 101 2.59 -3.07 4.97
CA PRO A 101 1.87 -2.13 5.84
C PRO A 101 0.35 -2.30 5.81
N LEU A 102 -0.22 -2.57 4.63
CA LEU A 102 -1.66 -2.81 4.48
C LEU A 102 -2.09 -4.14 5.12
N ALA A 103 -1.28 -5.20 4.99
CA ALA A 103 -1.55 -6.49 5.60
C ALA A 103 -1.48 -6.44 7.14
N ILE A 104 -0.57 -5.64 7.70
CA ILE A 104 -0.52 -5.37 9.15
C ILE A 104 -1.79 -4.66 9.62
N ALA A 105 -2.28 -3.69 8.83
CA ALA A 105 -3.46 -2.90 9.17
C ALA A 105 -4.80 -3.64 8.94
N CYS A 106 -4.80 -4.73 8.16
CA CYS A 106 -5.98 -5.53 7.84
C CYS A 106 -5.68 -7.02 8.02
N PRO A 107 -5.49 -7.51 9.25
CA PRO A 107 -5.13 -8.91 9.49
C PRO A 107 -6.24 -9.89 9.08
N GLU A 108 -7.48 -9.41 8.93
CA GLU A 108 -8.64 -10.17 8.50
C GLU A 108 -8.70 -10.39 6.98
N ARG A 109 -7.86 -9.68 6.18
CA ARG A 109 -7.87 -9.76 4.71
C ARG A 109 -6.70 -10.58 4.19
N GLU A 110 -6.90 -11.23 3.04
CA GLU A 110 -5.85 -11.98 2.33
C GLU A 110 -5.06 -11.07 1.40
N PHE A 111 -3.74 -11.08 1.55
CA PHE A 111 -2.83 -10.35 0.67
C PHE A 111 -1.98 -11.30 -0.17
N VAL A 112 -1.94 -11.05 -1.47
CA VAL A 112 -1.01 -11.69 -2.39
C VAL A 112 0.00 -10.66 -2.87
N LEU A 113 1.29 -10.88 -2.57
CA LEU A 113 2.36 -9.99 -2.97
C LEU A 113 3.10 -10.59 -4.16
N LEU A 114 3.02 -9.93 -5.31
CA LEU A 114 3.59 -10.39 -6.57
C LEU A 114 4.80 -9.54 -6.96
N ASP A 115 5.94 -10.17 -7.23
CA ASP A 115 7.12 -9.53 -7.81
C ASP A 115 7.92 -10.54 -8.66
N SER A 116 8.55 -10.06 -9.74
CA SER A 116 9.42 -10.90 -10.56
C SER A 116 10.81 -11.11 -9.95
N SER A 117 11.20 -10.31 -8.97
CA SER A 117 12.51 -10.38 -8.32
C SER A 117 12.51 -11.36 -7.15
N SER A 118 12.99 -12.58 -7.38
CA SER A 118 13.18 -13.57 -6.32
C SER A 118 14.08 -13.06 -5.18
N LYS A 119 15.03 -12.15 -5.48
CA LYS A 119 15.89 -11.54 -4.48
C LYS A 119 15.08 -10.68 -3.50
N LYS A 120 14.16 -9.84 -4.01
CA LYS A 120 13.29 -9.00 -3.17
C LYS A 120 12.31 -9.86 -2.37
N LEU A 121 11.70 -10.85 -3.00
CA LEU A 121 10.76 -11.76 -2.34
C LEU A 121 11.41 -12.60 -1.23
N ARG A 122 12.71 -12.94 -1.31
CA ARG A 122 13.41 -13.57 -0.18
C ARG A 122 13.46 -12.68 1.05
N PHE A 123 13.68 -11.38 0.86
CA PHE A 123 13.59 -10.42 1.95
C PHE A 123 12.18 -10.41 2.54
N VAL A 124 11.16 -10.26 1.68
CA VAL A 124 9.74 -10.25 2.11
C VAL A 124 9.42 -11.54 2.88
N GLN A 125 9.79 -12.71 2.37
CA GLN A 125 9.55 -14.01 3.04
C GLN A 125 10.15 -14.07 4.44
N GLN A 126 11.40 -13.58 4.61
CA GLN A 126 12.05 -13.53 5.92
C GLN A 126 11.32 -12.57 6.87
N THR A 127 10.91 -11.42 6.34
CA THR A 127 10.17 -10.40 7.10
C THR A 127 8.81 -10.92 7.57
N LEU A 128 8.05 -11.61 6.70
CA LEU A 128 6.77 -12.23 7.08
C LEU A 128 6.94 -13.22 8.25
N GLY A 129 8.00 -14.03 8.22
CA GLY A 129 8.30 -14.96 9.32
C GLY A 129 8.65 -14.26 10.64
N ILE A 130 9.38 -13.14 10.58
CA ILE A 130 9.73 -12.33 11.77
C ILE A 130 8.48 -11.66 12.35
N LEU A 131 7.64 -11.07 11.49
CA LEU A 131 6.42 -10.36 11.88
C LEU A 131 5.26 -11.30 12.20
N LYS A 132 5.37 -12.59 11.86
CA LYS A 132 4.31 -13.62 11.99
C LYS A 132 3.02 -13.22 11.29
N LEU A 133 3.14 -12.73 10.05
CA LEU A 133 2.00 -12.37 9.22
C LEU A 133 1.53 -13.62 8.45
N ASP A 134 0.39 -14.17 8.86
CA ASP A 134 -0.19 -15.38 8.26
C ASP A 134 -1.17 -15.06 7.13
N ASN A 135 -1.55 -13.79 6.98
CA ASN A 135 -2.50 -13.32 5.96
C ASN A 135 -1.84 -12.90 4.64
N VAL A 136 -0.55 -13.23 4.43
CA VAL A 136 0.22 -12.82 3.25
C VAL A 136 0.78 -14.04 2.51
N THR A 137 0.48 -14.11 1.21
CA THR A 137 1.04 -15.12 0.28
C THR A 137 1.99 -14.44 -0.72
N LEU A 138 3.13 -15.05 -1.02
CA LEU A 138 4.09 -14.54 -2.00
C LEU A 138 3.98 -15.29 -3.33
N LYS A 139 4.04 -14.54 -4.44
CA LYS A 139 4.08 -15.09 -5.81
C LYS A 139 5.28 -14.50 -6.56
N ASN A 140 6.19 -15.39 -6.99
CA ASN A 140 7.34 -14.99 -7.81
C ASN A 140 7.01 -15.20 -9.28
N SER A 141 6.51 -14.17 -9.93
CA SER A 141 6.16 -14.18 -11.36
C SER A 141 6.17 -12.75 -11.92
N ARG A 142 6.32 -12.65 -13.23
CA ARG A 142 5.94 -11.42 -13.95
C ARG A 142 4.41 -11.30 -13.96
N VAL A 143 3.90 -10.08 -13.93
CA VAL A 143 2.46 -9.85 -13.90
C VAL A 143 1.75 -10.35 -15.17
N ASP A 144 2.39 -10.24 -16.34
CA ASP A 144 1.86 -10.72 -17.62
C ASP A 144 1.72 -12.26 -17.70
N GLU A 145 2.57 -12.97 -16.97
CA GLU A 145 2.56 -14.44 -16.87
C GLU A 145 1.71 -14.98 -15.72
N TYR A 146 1.47 -14.14 -14.70
CA TYR A 146 0.73 -14.56 -13.50
C TYR A 146 -0.70 -14.95 -13.84
N ARG A 147 -1.13 -16.10 -13.33
CA ARG A 147 -2.51 -16.60 -13.39
C ARG A 147 -2.98 -16.84 -11.95
N ALA A 148 -4.05 -16.16 -11.57
CA ALA A 148 -4.67 -16.32 -10.26
C ALA A 148 -5.72 -17.44 -10.30
N ASP A 149 -5.82 -18.20 -9.21
CA ASP A 149 -6.83 -19.25 -9.04
C ASP A 149 -8.25 -18.65 -8.91
N SER A 150 -8.35 -17.45 -8.36
CA SER A 150 -9.55 -16.63 -8.28
C SER A 150 -9.18 -15.15 -8.39
N PRO A 151 -10.10 -14.29 -8.89
CA PRO A 151 -9.82 -12.87 -9.04
C PRO A 151 -9.73 -12.16 -7.68
N PHE A 152 -9.28 -10.89 -7.71
CA PHE A 152 -9.04 -10.05 -6.53
C PHE A 152 -10.08 -8.94 -6.43
N ASP A 153 -10.44 -8.57 -5.21
CA ASP A 153 -11.38 -7.49 -4.93
C ASP A 153 -10.70 -6.13 -5.04
N THR A 154 -9.42 -6.08 -4.64
CA THR A 154 -8.58 -4.89 -4.83
C THR A 154 -7.23 -5.30 -5.41
N ILE A 155 -6.77 -4.54 -6.39
CA ILE A 155 -5.40 -4.67 -6.91
C ILE A 155 -4.69 -3.35 -6.70
N VAL A 156 -3.57 -3.37 -6.00
CA VAL A 156 -2.78 -2.17 -5.76
C VAL A 156 -1.44 -2.25 -6.51
N CYS A 157 -0.92 -1.09 -6.89
CA CYS A 157 0.46 -0.99 -7.34
C CYS A 157 1.08 0.33 -6.90
N ARG A 158 2.41 0.31 -6.70
CA ARG A 158 3.22 1.48 -6.49
C ARG A 158 4.43 1.45 -7.41
N ALA A 159 4.74 2.60 -8.03
CA ALA A 159 5.85 2.72 -8.98
C ALA A 159 5.77 1.74 -10.18
N PHE A 160 4.57 1.47 -10.65
CA PHE A 160 4.35 0.77 -11.91
C PHE A 160 4.65 1.70 -13.10
N SER A 161 4.99 1.13 -14.29
CA SER A 161 5.46 1.90 -15.45
C SER A 161 4.51 3.03 -15.84
N ASP A 162 3.26 2.69 -16.17
CA ASP A 162 2.21 3.64 -16.53
C ASP A 162 0.82 3.05 -16.26
N LEU A 163 -0.23 3.88 -16.38
CA LEU A 163 -1.62 3.48 -16.16
C LEU A 163 -2.16 2.52 -17.23
N PRO A 164 -1.87 2.70 -18.55
CA PRO A 164 -2.31 1.74 -19.55
C PRO A 164 -1.80 0.33 -19.31
N ASP A 165 -0.53 0.16 -19.02
CA ASP A 165 0.05 -1.15 -18.72
C ASP A 165 -0.51 -1.72 -17.40
N PHE A 166 -0.63 -0.89 -16.37
CA PHE A 166 -1.24 -1.32 -15.12
C PHE A 166 -2.67 -1.81 -15.36
N TYR A 167 -3.50 -1.03 -16.05
CA TYR A 167 -4.88 -1.41 -16.37
C TYR A 167 -4.94 -2.74 -17.14
N ARG A 168 -4.16 -2.84 -18.21
CA ARG A 168 -4.12 -4.05 -19.07
C ARG A 168 -3.82 -5.32 -18.29
N PHE A 169 -2.90 -5.26 -17.32
CA PHE A 169 -2.52 -6.43 -16.50
C PHE A 169 -3.45 -6.66 -15.33
N ALA A 170 -3.95 -5.61 -14.68
CA ALA A 170 -4.76 -5.71 -13.50
C ALA A 170 -6.21 -6.09 -13.82
N ALA A 171 -6.82 -5.54 -14.88
CA ALA A 171 -8.22 -5.73 -15.21
C ALA A 171 -8.62 -7.21 -15.33
N ARG A 172 -7.75 -8.06 -15.89
CA ARG A 172 -8.00 -9.50 -16.04
C ARG A 172 -7.90 -10.29 -14.72
N LEU A 173 -7.35 -9.69 -13.68
CA LEU A 173 -7.17 -10.29 -12.36
C LEU A 173 -8.17 -9.74 -11.33
N CYS A 174 -8.91 -8.68 -11.69
CA CYS A 174 -9.83 -7.98 -10.83
C CYS A 174 -11.24 -8.58 -10.92
N ASN A 175 -11.91 -8.71 -9.77
CA ASN A 175 -13.33 -9.07 -9.72
C ASN A 175 -14.19 -8.00 -10.41
N THR A 176 -15.34 -8.40 -10.95
CA THR A 176 -16.41 -7.47 -11.33
C THR A 176 -16.83 -6.67 -10.09
N GLY A 177 -16.83 -5.33 -10.20
CA GLY A 177 -17.06 -4.44 -9.06
C GLY A 177 -15.86 -4.24 -8.13
N GLY A 178 -14.74 -4.90 -8.41
CA GLY A 178 -13.48 -4.67 -7.71
C GLY A 178 -12.83 -3.34 -8.06
N ARG A 179 -11.69 -3.05 -7.45
CA ARG A 179 -10.94 -1.79 -7.64
C ARG A 179 -9.48 -2.04 -7.99
N MET A 180 -8.97 -1.18 -8.86
CA MET A 180 -7.54 -1.13 -9.18
C MET A 180 -6.99 0.21 -8.72
N LEU A 181 -6.01 0.20 -7.83
CA LEU A 181 -5.47 1.36 -7.12
C LEU A 181 -4.02 1.59 -7.54
N ALA A 182 -3.76 2.64 -8.33
CA ALA A 182 -2.42 3.03 -8.72
C ALA A 182 -1.93 4.24 -7.91
N MET A 183 -0.90 4.01 -7.07
CA MET A 183 -0.27 5.07 -6.29
C MET A 183 0.72 5.84 -7.17
N LYS A 184 0.51 7.16 -7.28
CA LYS A 184 1.33 8.09 -8.06
C LYS A 184 1.88 9.21 -7.19
N GLY A 185 3.00 9.79 -7.61
CA GLY A 185 3.54 11.00 -6.99
C GLY A 185 2.74 12.22 -7.43
N VAL A 186 3.18 12.87 -8.51
CA VAL A 186 2.46 13.99 -9.13
C VAL A 186 1.21 13.48 -9.86
N TYR A 187 0.27 14.39 -10.11
CA TYR A 187 -0.92 14.06 -10.91
C TYR A 187 -0.52 13.49 -12.28
N PRO A 188 -0.97 12.26 -12.63
CA PRO A 188 -0.47 11.55 -13.80
C PRO A 188 -1.20 11.95 -15.11
N MET A 189 -1.24 13.25 -15.45
CA MET A 189 -1.98 13.80 -16.60
C MET A 189 -1.71 13.04 -17.88
N THR A 190 -0.42 12.90 -18.24
CA THR A 190 -0.02 12.26 -19.50
C THR A 190 -0.42 10.79 -19.55
N GLU A 191 -0.34 10.08 -18.41
CA GLU A 191 -0.74 8.67 -18.35
C GLU A 191 -2.28 8.52 -18.46
N VAL A 192 -3.03 9.43 -17.85
CA VAL A 192 -4.51 9.49 -17.97
C VAL A 192 -4.91 9.77 -19.42
N GLU A 193 -4.21 10.70 -20.09
CA GLU A 193 -4.48 11.02 -21.50
C GLU A 193 -4.16 9.86 -22.44
N SER A 194 -3.21 9.01 -22.10
CA SER A 194 -2.78 7.87 -22.93
C SER A 194 -3.68 6.63 -22.80
N LEU A 195 -4.64 6.63 -21.88
CA LEU A 195 -5.63 5.55 -21.79
C LEU A 195 -6.58 5.59 -22.99
N GLU A 196 -6.79 4.43 -23.62
CA GLU A 196 -7.74 4.26 -24.72
C GLU A 196 -9.19 4.55 -24.28
N ASP A 197 -9.56 4.07 -23.11
CA ASP A 197 -10.85 4.33 -22.48
C ASP A 197 -10.63 4.98 -21.11
N LYS A 198 -10.98 6.27 -21.01
CA LYS A 198 -10.86 7.03 -19.76
C LYS A 198 -11.99 6.75 -18.78
N SER A 199 -13.08 6.14 -19.22
CA SER A 199 -14.21 5.79 -18.35
C SER A 199 -13.86 4.72 -17.31
N VAL A 200 -12.75 4.00 -17.51
CA VAL A 200 -12.21 3.05 -16.53
C VAL A 200 -11.68 3.72 -15.28
N ILE A 201 -11.35 5.02 -15.31
CA ILE A 201 -10.99 5.80 -14.13
C ILE A 201 -12.26 6.27 -13.44
N SER A 202 -12.48 5.79 -12.20
CA SER A 202 -13.58 6.29 -11.38
C SER A 202 -13.22 7.55 -10.61
N ASP A 203 -11.96 7.71 -10.22
CA ASP A 203 -11.49 8.90 -9.49
C ASP A 203 -9.96 9.06 -9.53
N VAL A 204 -9.48 10.29 -9.31
CA VAL A 204 -8.07 10.61 -9.05
C VAL A 204 -7.99 11.49 -7.82
N ILE A 205 -7.59 10.89 -6.71
CA ILE A 205 -7.63 11.51 -5.39
C ILE A 205 -6.25 12.03 -5.02
N SER A 206 -6.17 13.28 -4.56
CA SER A 206 -4.97 13.81 -3.90
C SER A 206 -4.90 13.27 -2.47
N LEU A 207 -3.83 12.55 -2.15
CA LEU A 207 -3.59 11.98 -0.84
C LEU A 207 -2.74 12.92 0.01
N LYS A 208 -3.15 13.10 1.27
CA LYS A 208 -2.33 13.78 2.27
C LYS A 208 -1.60 12.73 3.10
N VAL A 209 -0.28 12.66 2.96
CA VAL A 209 0.57 11.76 3.73
C VAL A 209 1.24 12.53 4.86
N PRO A 210 1.01 12.17 6.15
CA PRO A 210 1.59 12.87 7.29
C PRO A 210 3.11 12.98 7.21
N GLY A 211 3.64 14.16 7.47
CA GLY A 211 5.08 14.40 7.47
C GLY A 211 5.76 14.37 6.09
N LEU A 212 5.01 14.23 4.99
CA LEU A 212 5.54 14.21 3.64
C LEU A 212 5.21 15.50 2.90
N ASP A 213 6.26 16.29 2.60
CA ASP A 213 6.14 17.48 1.75
C ASP A 213 6.37 17.09 0.27
N ALA A 214 5.42 16.35 -0.29
CA ALA A 214 5.41 15.96 -1.69
C ALA A 214 4.00 15.53 -2.10
N GLU A 215 3.64 15.81 -3.34
CA GLU A 215 2.35 15.37 -3.89
C GLU A 215 2.22 13.85 -3.89
N ARG A 216 1.01 13.39 -3.61
CA ARG A 216 0.58 12.01 -3.74
C ARG A 216 -0.82 11.94 -4.31
N HIS A 217 -1.00 11.04 -5.26
CA HIS A 217 -2.28 10.79 -5.89
C HIS A 217 -2.58 9.29 -5.92
N LEU A 218 -3.85 8.98 -5.76
CA LEU A 218 -4.39 7.64 -5.97
C LEU A 218 -5.31 7.68 -7.18
N VAL A 219 -4.96 6.93 -8.21
CA VAL A 219 -5.87 6.70 -9.35
C VAL A 219 -6.66 5.45 -9.04
N ILE A 220 -7.98 5.60 -8.97
CA ILE A 220 -8.92 4.50 -8.77
C ILE A 220 -9.50 4.13 -10.12
N MET A 221 -9.30 2.88 -10.52
CA MET A 221 -9.79 2.33 -11.78
C MET A 221 -10.71 1.14 -11.51
N GLN A 222 -11.62 0.88 -12.43
CA GLN A 222 -12.54 -0.25 -12.38
C GLN A 222 -12.28 -1.19 -13.55
N PRO A 223 -12.47 -2.52 -13.36
CA PRO A 223 -12.43 -3.46 -14.48
C PRO A 223 -13.55 -3.14 -15.47
N PRO A 224 -13.43 -3.59 -16.74
CA PRO A 224 -14.48 -3.39 -17.72
C PRO A 224 -15.75 -4.09 -17.24
N VAL A 225 -16.90 -3.42 -17.39
CA VAL A 225 -18.20 -4.03 -17.13
C VAL A 225 -18.48 -5.01 -18.27
N ASN A 226 -18.44 -6.31 -17.97
CA ASN A 226 -18.83 -7.30 -18.97
C ASN A 226 -20.33 -7.21 -19.18
N GLY A 227 -20.79 -7.18 -20.46
CA GLY A 227 -22.21 -7.06 -20.80
C GLY A 227 -23.13 -8.11 -20.16
N SER A 228 -22.58 -9.25 -19.69
CA SER A 228 -23.30 -10.28 -18.91
C SER A 228 -23.66 -9.88 -17.48
N ASP A 229 -23.05 -8.83 -16.93
CA ASP A 229 -23.30 -8.38 -15.56
C ASP A 229 -24.41 -7.33 -15.48
N LEU A 230 -24.74 -6.67 -16.62
CA LEU A 230 -25.86 -5.75 -16.72
C LEU A 230 -27.22 -6.49 -16.69
N GLU A 231 -27.28 -7.75 -17.14
CA GLU A 231 -28.50 -8.56 -17.12
C GLU A 231 -28.85 -9.17 -15.74
N ARG A 232 -27.94 -9.09 -14.76
CA ARG A 232 -28.17 -9.61 -13.39
C ARG A 232 -28.59 -8.53 -12.38
N ALA A 233 -28.60 -7.27 -12.80
CA ALA A 233 -28.94 -6.11 -11.94
C ALA A 233 -30.38 -5.59 -12.18
N GLU A 234 -31.15 -6.18 -13.10
CA GLU A 234 -32.62 -6.01 -13.28
C GLU A 234 -33.37 -7.21 -12.64
#